data_2c138f2e7096c4baae1baca36de2f32d
#
_entry.id   2c138f2e7096c4baae1baca36de2f32d
#
_cell.length_a   1.000
_cell.length_b   1.000
_cell.length_c   1.000
_cell.angle_alpha   90.00
_cell.angle_beta   90.00
_cell.angle_gamma   90.00
#
_symmetry.space_group_name_H-M   'P 1'
#
loop_
_entity.id
_entity.type
_entity.pdbx_description
1 polymer ?
#
loop_
_entity_poly.entity_id
_entity_poly.type
_entity_poly.pdbx_seq_one_letter_code
_entity_poly.pdbx_strand_id
1 'polypeptide(L)'
;MPVAPFAAEFDQVFKARERECLEYYHSCAPPLSLEDALIYRSAASGLLWCKKFYRWVVIRWLSGDPNHPAPPVERLKTDNAYWRRLYADDVISMPDSWEYPYFCQWDLMFHSVAFAPIDPATAKAQSMLLRSPRYTAPNAQTPAYEWALSDPNPPIGAWAALRVFQIERHDRGSGDLPYLRAAMRKLILEYGWWANRNDRSGDNVFEGGFLGLDNIGVFDRRYPLSDGSVIEQCDGTAWMAMLSLNLLEIAVILSAEEPEYKDLAERFVYDFAQLASTLNTDAVINETAKVMRSYRNWDEQDGFYYDVIKRQDGSWDYLRSRSISGLIPLLAVASFDVDTVQRVESLDVNSILRPYLAERICPNWISQHFGRWNNDRTLFSLVPESHLRRILEYVFDEDEFLSPNGVRSLSKVYEENPYTFCEGEETGTLAYSPADSPVAMFGGNSNWRGPVWMPFNFLLIESLQKFGRYYGDTFKIEFPTRSGNWISLWDASLELEKRLVGLFRRGEDGRRPFNGAVELFQNDPHWKDLLLFNEYFHGDNGSGVGASHQTGWTAIVLKMLTQLQRYNSM
;
A
#
# COMPACT_ATOMS: atom_id res chain seq x y z
N MET A 1 18.02 4.15 48.16
CA MET A 1 17.50 5.29 47.38
C MET A 1 18.55 6.39 47.41
N PRO A 2 18.82 7.09 46.33
CA PRO A 2 19.74 8.20 46.37
C PRO A 2 19.26 9.26 47.35
N VAL A 3 20.18 9.81 48.13
CA VAL A 3 19.88 10.79 49.19
C VAL A 3 19.32 12.10 48.62
N ALA A 4 19.59 12.38 47.32
CA ALA A 4 19.07 13.49 46.56
C ALA A 4 18.70 13.03 45.13
N PRO A 5 17.42 12.78 44.80
CA PRO A 5 17.02 12.17 43.54
C PRO A 5 17.30 13.04 42.31
N PHE A 6 17.54 14.34 42.49
CA PHE A 6 17.86 15.30 41.41
C PHE A 6 19.28 15.90 41.55
N ALA A 7 20.23 15.14 42.09
CA ALA A 7 21.63 15.53 42.20
C ALA A 7 22.45 15.12 40.97
N ALA A 8 23.77 15.32 41.00
CA ALA A 8 24.70 15.04 39.91
C ALA A 8 24.57 13.63 39.31
N GLU A 9 24.18 12.64 40.10
CA GLU A 9 23.94 11.28 39.63
C GLU A 9 22.75 11.22 38.65
N PHE A 10 21.69 11.99 38.87
CA PHE A 10 20.57 12.10 37.93
C PHE A 10 21.03 12.63 36.58
N ASP A 11 21.78 13.73 36.58
CA ASP A 11 22.30 14.32 35.36
C ASP A 11 23.26 13.37 34.61
N GLN A 12 24.05 12.60 35.33
CA GLN A 12 24.94 11.60 34.74
C GLN A 12 24.16 10.46 34.09
N VAL A 13 23.12 9.96 34.73
CA VAL A 13 22.25 8.91 34.19
C VAL A 13 21.52 9.43 32.97
N PHE A 14 20.97 10.65 33.02
CA PHE A 14 20.27 11.26 31.89
C PHE A 14 21.19 11.37 30.66
N LYS A 15 22.39 11.93 30.83
CA LYS A 15 23.38 12.05 29.77
C LYS A 15 23.85 10.68 29.24
N ALA A 16 23.95 9.68 30.10
CA ALA A 16 24.28 8.31 29.66
C ALA A 16 23.18 7.73 28.76
N ARG A 17 21.91 7.87 29.16
CA ARG A 17 20.75 7.41 28.35
C ARG A 17 20.65 8.13 27.02
N GLU A 18 20.89 9.45 27.01
CA GLU A 18 20.93 10.25 25.78
C GLU A 18 22.01 9.74 24.82
N ARG A 19 23.21 9.50 25.31
CA ARG A 19 24.33 8.97 24.50
C ARG A 19 23.99 7.58 23.95
N GLU A 20 23.50 6.67 24.78
CA GLU A 20 23.11 5.32 24.35
C GLU A 20 21.99 5.33 23.32
N CYS A 21 21.05 6.24 23.45
CA CYS A 21 19.99 6.47 22.46
C CYS A 21 20.58 6.88 21.11
N LEU A 22 21.51 7.84 21.09
CA LEU A 22 22.19 8.28 19.87
C LEU A 22 23.02 7.16 19.26
N GLU A 23 23.79 6.43 20.06
CA GLU A 23 24.58 5.27 19.62
C GLU A 23 23.70 4.20 18.97
N TYR A 24 22.54 3.91 19.56
CA TYR A 24 21.59 2.95 19.00
C TYR A 24 21.10 3.37 17.61
N TYR A 25 20.58 4.60 17.47
CA TYR A 25 20.05 5.04 16.18
C TYR A 25 21.15 5.21 15.11
N HIS A 26 22.36 5.60 15.49
CA HIS A 26 23.51 5.60 14.58
C HIS A 26 23.86 4.18 14.09
N SER A 27 23.66 3.15 14.91
CA SER A 27 23.91 1.76 14.50
C SER A 27 22.87 1.22 13.51
N CYS A 28 21.67 1.81 13.48
CA CYS A 28 20.57 1.39 12.61
C CYS A 28 20.54 2.11 11.26
N ALA A 29 21.28 3.21 11.10
CA ALA A 29 21.25 4.06 9.92
C ALA A 29 22.64 4.19 9.27
N PRO A 30 22.73 4.43 7.94
CA PRO A 30 23.98 4.90 7.34
C PRO A 30 24.35 6.28 7.89
N PRO A 31 25.58 6.76 7.66
CA PRO A 31 25.96 8.12 8.01
C PRO A 31 25.02 9.14 7.33
N LEU A 32 24.26 9.89 8.12
CA LEU A 32 23.30 10.89 7.69
C LEU A 32 23.78 12.30 8.05
N SER A 33 23.27 13.33 7.36
CA SER A 33 23.40 14.71 7.81
C SER A 33 22.75 14.90 9.19
N LEU A 34 23.09 15.97 9.92
CA LEU A 34 22.47 16.23 11.23
C LEU A 34 20.95 16.37 11.13
N GLU A 35 20.46 16.99 10.06
CA GLU A 35 19.04 17.17 9.78
C GLU A 35 18.36 15.82 9.50
N ASP A 36 18.93 15.03 8.60
CA ASP A 36 18.39 13.71 8.25
C ASP A 36 18.47 12.73 9.44
N ALA A 37 19.50 12.81 10.26
CA ALA A 37 19.63 12.02 11.47
C ALA A 37 18.56 12.39 12.52
N LEU A 38 18.17 13.66 12.62
CA LEU A 38 17.06 14.09 13.47
C LEU A 38 15.74 13.50 12.96
N ILE A 39 15.47 13.59 11.64
CA ILE A 39 14.25 13.04 11.04
C ILE A 39 14.20 11.51 11.25
N TYR A 40 15.29 10.80 10.94
CA TYR A 40 15.42 9.36 11.12
C TYR A 40 15.14 8.93 12.56
N ARG A 41 15.82 9.56 13.52
CA ARG A 41 15.66 9.27 14.94
C ARG A 41 14.24 9.55 15.42
N SER A 42 13.65 10.67 15.02
CA SER A 42 12.28 11.03 15.42
C SER A 42 11.26 10.03 14.88
N ALA A 43 11.37 9.61 13.61
CA ALA A 43 10.53 8.59 13.02
C ALA A 43 10.70 7.22 13.73
N ALA A 44 11.94 6.79 13.94
CA ALA A 44 12.25 5.53 14.61
C ALA A 44 11.78 5.50 16.07
N SER A 45 12.03 6.56 16.84
CA SER A 45 11.59 6.66 18.23
C SER A 45 10.08 6.72 18.34
N GLY A 46 9.41 7.51 17.52
CA GLY A 46 7.95 7.57 17.47
C GLY A 46 7.34 6.19 17.19
N LEU A 47 7.89 5.46 16.22
CA LEU A 47 7.46 4.09 15.91
C LEU A 47 7.64 3.13 17.09
N LEU A 48 8.76 3.21 17.82
CA LEU A 48 9.00 2.40 19.02
C LEU A 48 8.04 2.72 20.15
N TRP A 49 7.59 3.97 20.29
CA TRP A 49 6.60 4.41 21.28
C TRP A 49 5.15 4.11 20.87
N CYS A 50 4.87 3.84 19.60
CA CYS A 50 3.54 3.43 19.11
C CYS A 50 3.19 1.97 19.42
N LYS A 51 4.00 1.24 20.17
CA LYS A 51 3.70 -0.11 20.68
C LYS A 51 2.73 0.01 21.84
N LYS A 52 1.48 -0.39 21.65
CA LYS A 52 0.45 -0.34 22.68
C LYS A 52 -0.13 -1.71 23.00
N PHE A 53 -0.46 -1.93 24.26
CA PHE A 53 -1.24 -3.11 24.66
C PHE A 53 -2.68 -2.90 24.20
N TYR A 54 -3.16 -3.83 23.39
CA TYR A 54 -4.50 -3.79 22.84
C TYR A 54 -5.27 -5.04 23.26
N ARG A 55 -6.43 -4.83 23.91
CA ARG A 55 -7.27 -5.93 24.35
C ARG A 55 -8.69 -5.78 23.83
N TRP A 56 -9.08 -6.71 22.96
CA TRP A 56 -10.43 -6.82 22.43
C TRP A 56 -10.84 -8.28 22.35
N VAL A 57 -11.78 -8.70 23.23
CA VAL A 57 -12.25 -10.08 23.32
C VAL A 57 -13.72 -10.10 22.99
N VAL A 58 -14.07 -10.51 21.78
CA VAL A 58 -15.42 -10.41 21.23
C VAL A 58 -16.45 -11.13 22.11
N ILE A 59 -16.18 -12.33 22.61
CA ILE A 59 -17.14 -13.03 23.46
C ILE A 59 -17.45 -12.25 24.74
N ARG A 60 -16.49 -11.54 25.31
CA ARG A 60 -16.71 -10.70 26.50
C ARG A 60 -17.52 -9.46 26.15
N TRP A 61 -17.23 -8.83 25.01
CA TRP A 61 -17.99 -7.69 24.54
C TRP A 61 -19.45 -8.04 24.27
N LEU A 62 -19.73 -9.19 23.64
CA LEU A 62 -21.08 -9.70 23.39
C LEU A 62 -21.84 -10.01 24.69
N SER A 63 -21.15 -10.58 25.69
CA SER A 63 -21.77 -10.96 26.97
C SER A 63 -21.98 -9.76 27.91
N GLY A 64 -21.20 -8.69 27.74
CA GLY A 64 -21.16 -7.54 28.65
C GLY A 64 -20.41 -7.79 29.95
N ASP A 65 -20.29 -6.75 30.76
CA ASP A 65 -19.68 -6.81 32.08
C ASP A 65 -20.78 -7.16 33.12
N PRO A 66 -20.53 -8.12 34.03
CA PRO A 66 -21.51 -8.50 35.06
C PRO A 66 -21.94 -7.34 36.00
N ASN A 67 -21.08 -6.33 36.14
CA ASN A 67 -21.31 -5.16 37.00
C ASN A 67 -21.98 -3.97 36.26
N HIS A 68 -22.31 -4.12 34.99
CA HIS A 68 -22.97 -3.11 34.16
C HIS A 68 -24.33 -3.59 33.63
N PRO A 69 -25.18 -2.70 33.14
CA PRO A 69 -26.41 -3.07 32.45
C PRO A 69 -26.14 -4.06 31.30
N ALA A 70 -27.07 -4.98 31.08
CA ALA A 70 -26.95 -5.95 29.97
C ALA A 70 -26.78 -5.24 28.62
N PRO A 71 -25.92 -5.75 27.73
CA PRO A 71 -25.75 -5.17 26.40
C PRO A 71 -27.05 -5.18 25.59
N PRO A 72 -27.24 -4.21 24.68
CA PRO A 72 -28.37 -4.22 23.75
C PRO A 72 -28.37 -5.51 22.89
N VAL A 73 -29.55 -6.06 22.61
CA VAL A 73 -29.70 -7.29 21.80
C VAL A 73 -29.21 -7.10 20.36
N GLU A 74 -29.20 -5.87 19.87
CA GLU A 74 -28.67 -5.47 18.56
C GLU A 74 -27.20 -5.80 18.40
N ARG A 75 -26.43 -5.85 19.50
CA ARG A 75 -25.03 -6.25 19.51
C ARG A 75 -24.83 -7.66 18.95
N LEU A 76 -25.81 -8.54 19.09
CA LEU A 76 -25.80 -9.90 18.53
C LEU A 76 -26.08 -9.95 17.02
N LYS A 77 -26.38 -8.80 16.39
CA LYS A 77 -26.62 -8.69 14.94
C LYS A 77 -25.48 -8.04 14.18
N THR A 78 -24.42 -7.67 14.88
CA THR A 78 -23.22 -7.08 14.27
C THR A 78 -22.27 -8.15 13.72
N ASP A 79 -21.32 -7.75 12.89
CA ASP A 79 -20.27 -8.62 12.35
C ASP A 79 -19.51 -9.38 13.44
N ASN A 80 -19.28 -8.75 14.59
CA ASN A 80 -18.67 -9.37 15.75
C ASN A 80 -19.42 -10.61 16.26
N ALA A 81 -20.73 -10.70 16.06
CA ALA A 81 -21.50 -11.88 16.46
C ALA A 81 -21.12 -13.14 15.67
N TYR A 82 -20.63 -12.99 14.45
CA TYR A 82 -20.13 -14.08 13.61
C TYR A 82 -18.69 -14.46 13.95
N TRP A 83 -17.90 -13.49 14.43
CA TRP A 83 -16.47 -13.70 14.69
C TRP A 83 -16.14 -13.79 16.19
N ARG A 84 -16.91 -14.59 16.93
CA ARG A 84 -16.87 -14.72 18.39
C ARG A 84 -15.51 -15.13 18.95
N ARG A 85 -14.66 -15.77 18.15
CA ARG A 85 -13.34 -16.23 18.56
C ARG A 85 -12.23 -15.17 18.38
N LEU A 86 -12.54 -14.00 17.85
CA LEU A 86 -11.57 -12.93 17.79
C LEU A 86 -11.14 -12.54 19.20
N TYR A 87 -9.86 -12.71 19.46
CA TYR A 87 -9.26 -12.54 20.77
C TYR A 87 -7.96 -11.76 20.63
N ALA A 88 -8.05 -10.44 20.69
CA ALA A 88 -6.90 -9.56 20.75
C ALA A 88 -6.49 -9.37 22.20
N ASP A 89 -5.23 -9.64 22.50
CA ASP A 89 -4.62 -9.50 23.84
C ASP A 89 -3.09 -9.44 23.65
N ASP A 90 -2.65 -8.45 22.85
CA ASP A 90 -1.28 -8.37 22.38
C ASP A 90 -0.78 -6.92 22.39
N VAL A 91 0.54 -6.77 22.30
CA VAL A 91 1.18 -5.50 22.02
C VAL A 91 1.20 -5.31 20.50
N ILE A 92 0.50 -4.29 20.01
CA ILE A 92 0.36 -3.98 18.59
C ILE A 92 1.00 -2.62 18.33
N SER A 93 1.73 -2.53 17.21
CA SER A 93 2.22 -1.26 16.69
C SER A 93 1.11 -0.59 15.90
N MET A 94 0.48 0.42 16.50
CA MET A 94 -0.55 1.26 15.87
C MET A 94 -0.25 2.71 16.17
N PRO A 95 -0.83 3.66 15.42
CA PRO A 95 -0.75 5.07 15.74
C PRO A 95 -1.23 5.39 17.16
N ASP A 96 -1.19 6.63 17.58
CA ASP A 96 -1.63 7.05 18.90
C ASP A 96 -3.00 6.47 19.28
N SER A 97 -3.08 5.83 20.44
CA SER A 97 -4.29 5.13 20.91
C SER A 97 -5.49 6.07 21.13
N TRP A 98 -5.25 7.36 21.14
CA TRP A 98 -6.23 8.44 21.29
C TRP A 98 -6.89 8.79 19.94
N GLU A 99 -6.17 8.71 18.80
CA GLU A 99 -6.71 8.86 17.45
C GLU A 99 -7.07 7.49 16.83
N TYR A 100 -6.32 6.43 17.21
CA TYR A 100 -6.51 5.05 16.74
C TYR A 100 -6.73 4.09 17.92
N PRO A 101 -7.93 4.09 18.53
CA PRO A 101 -8.25 3.16 19.62
C PRO A 101 -8.58 1.74 19.14
N TYR A 102 -8.20 1.38 17.94
CA TYR A 102 -8.47 0.11 17.24
C TYR A 102 -7.18 -0.39 16.56
N PHE A 103 -7.22 -1.55 15.91
CA PHE A 103 -6.15 -2.00 15.02
C PHE A 103 -6.55 -1.80 13.56
N CYS A 104 -5.54 -1.61 12.68
CA CYS A 104 -5.72 -1.55 11.24
C CYS A 104 -4.74 -2.49 10.56
N GLN A 105 -5.26 -3.36 9.71
CA GLN A 105 -4.47 -4.43 9.09
C GLN A 105 -3.39 -3.88 8.15
N TRP A 106 -3.75 -3.00 7.22
CA TRP A 106 -2.76 -2.54 6.24
C TRP A 106 -1.78 -1.53 6.81
N ASP A 107 -2.19 -0.71 7.79
CA ASP A 107 -1.29 0.14 8.57
C ASP A 107 -0.19 -0.68 9.21
N LEU A 108 -0.54 -1.78 9.91
CA LEU A 108 0.41 -2.66 10.57
C LEU A 108 1.46 -3.24 9.60
N MET A 109 1.12 -3.42 8.34
CA MET A 109 2.06 -3.90 7.32
C MET A 109 3.13 -2.86 7.00
N PHE A 110 2.75 -1.58 6.85
CA PHE A 110 3.72 -0.48 6.69
C PHE A 110 4.58 -0.29 7.94
N HIS A 111 3.98 -0.36 9.15
CA HIS A 111 4.73 -0.37 10.41
C HIS A 111 5.79 -1.47 10.43
N SER A 112 5.42 -2.69 10.03
CA SER A 112 6.34 -3.82 9.99
C SER A 112 7.53 -3.56 9.07
N VAL A 113 7.31 -2.96 7.90
CA VAL A 113 8.38 -2.60 6.97
C VAL A 113 9.26 -1.48 7.54
N ALA A 114 8.66 -0.47 8.17
CA ALA A 114 9.40 0.62 8.82
C ALA A 114 10.22 0.12 10.03
N PHE A 115 9.74 -0.89 10.78
CA PHE A 115 10.51 -1.53 11.86
C PHE A 115 11.70 -2.35 11.37
N ALA A 116 11.66 -2.90 10.16
CA ALA A 116 12.65 -3.89 9.71
C ALA A 116 14.12 -3.46 9.88
N PRO A 117 14.54 -2.20 9.55
CA PRO A 117 15.91 -1.75 9.77
C PRO A 117 16.24 -1.47 11.25
N ILE A 118 15.25 -1.26 12.12
CA ILE A 118 15.43 -0.88 13.52
C ILE A 118 15.37 -2.12 14.42
N ASP A 119 14.28 -2.87 14.34
CA ASP A 119 13.97 -4.04 15.15
C ASP A 119 13.33 -5.14 14.28
N PRO A 120 14.13 -5.94 13.55
CA PRO A 120 13.62 -6.98 12.66
C PRO A 120 12.80 -8.05 13.39
N ALA A 121 13.07 -8.31 14.67
CA ALA A 121 12.29 -9.27 15.45
C ALA A 121 10.85 -8.77 15.66
N THR A 122 10.68 -7.51 16.05
CA THR A 122 9.37 -6.86 16.13
C THR A 122 8.71 -6.78 14.76
N ALA A 123 9.43 -6.41 13.69
CA ALA A 123 8.91 -6.37 12.33
C ALA A 123 8.28 -7.69 11.90
N LYS A 124 8.99 -8.80 12.11
CA LYS A 124 8.51 -10.16 11.80
C LYS A 124 7.31 -10.55 12.65
N ALA A 125 7.35 -10.27 13.95
CA ALA A 125 6.24 -10.58 14.87
C ALA A 125 4.96 -9.82 14.49
N GLN A 126 5.06 -8.52 14.23
CA GLN A 126 3.92 -7.68 13.88
C GLN A 126 3.33 -8.05 12.51
N SER A 127 4.15 -8.33 11.50
CA SER A 127 3.67 -8.74 10.18
C SER A 127 2.87 -10.05 10.21
N MET A 128 3.07 -10.88 11.24
CA MET A 128 2.43 -12.19 11.41
C MET A 128 1.25 -12.17 12.38
N LEU A 129 1.10 -11.11 13.18
CA LEU A 129 0.19 -11.08 14.33
C LEU A 129 -1.26 -11.27 13.94
N LEU A 130 -1.77 -10.42 13.03
CA LEU A 130 -3.19 -10.45 12.61
C LEU A 130 -3.55 -11.69 11.77
N ARG A 131 -2.53 -12.45 11.31
CA ARG A 131 -2.69 -13.74 10.63
C ARG A 131 -2.61 -14.92 11.59
N SER A 132 -2.67 -14.67 12.89
CA SER A 132 -2.75 -15.74 13.89
C SER A 132 -4.19 -16.27 14.00
N PRO A 133 -4.40 -17.52 14.46
CA PRO A 133 -5.74 -18.09 14.61
C PRO A 133 -6.67 -17.33 15.56
N ARG A 134 -6.12 -16.46 16.41
CA ARG A 134 -6.90 -15.62 17.33
C ARG A 134 -7.52 -14.41 16.64
N TYR A 135 -6.96 -13.99 15.50
CA TYR A 135 -7.41 -12.83 14.73
C TYR A 135 -8.12 -13.21 13.43
N THR A 136 -7.70 -14.29 12.76
CA THR A 136 -8.30 -14.69 11.49
C THR A 136 -9.67 -15.35 11.67
N ALA A 137 -10.59 -15.07 10.76
CA ALA A 137 -11.88 -15.74 10.68
C ALA A 137 -11.75 -17.22 10.25
N PRO A 138 -12.82 -18.05 10.46
CA PRO A 138 -12.81 -19.45 10.02
C PRO A 138 -12.58 -19.66 8.53
N ASN A 139 -12.95 -18.68 7.70
CA ASN A 139 -12.73 -18.67 6.25
C ASN A 139 -11.36 -18.11 5.85
N ALA A 140 -10.46 -17.91 6.82
CA ALA A 140 -9.12 -17.34 6.67
C ALA A 140 -9.07 -15.83 6.34
N GLN A 141 -10.18 -15.12 6.40
CA GLN A 141 -10.20 -13.66 6.30
C GLN A 141 -9.36 -13.04 7.43
N THR A 142 -8.47 -12.12 7.07
CA THR A 142 -7.80 -11.24 8.03
C THR A 142 -8.66 -9.98 8.19
N PRO A 143 -8.99 -9.57 9.43
CA PRO A 143 -9.84 -8.40 9.63
C PRO A 143 -9.12 -7.11 9.22
N ALA A 144 -9.86 -6.20 8.59
CA ALA A 144 -9.37 -4.83 8.39
C ALA A 144 -9.20 -4.13 9.74
N TYR A 145 -10.24 -4.14 10.55
CA TYR A 145 -10.29 -3.68 11.94
C TYR A 145 -11.48 -4.35 12.66
N GLU A 146 -11.59 -4.17 13.98
CA GLU A 146 -12.52 -4.97 14.81
C GLU A 146 -14.00 -4.63 14.68
N TRP A 147 -14.36 -3.49 14.06
CA TRP A 147 -15.75 -3.01 14.03
C TRP A 147 -16.50 -3.29 12.72
N ALA A 148 -15.78 -3.36 11.59
CA ALA A 148 -16.37 -3.70 10.30
C ALA A 148 -15.57 -4.83 9.65
N LEU A 149 -15.88 -6.05 10.07
CA LEU A 149 -15.16 -7.24 9.63
C LEU A 149 -15.45 -7.61 8.17
N SER A 150 -16.51 -7.05 7.59
CA SER A 150 -16.87 -7.19 6.18
C SER A 150 -16.02 -6.30 5.25
N ASP A 151 -15.48 -5.21 5.77
CA ASP A 151 -14.64 -4.28 5.00
C ASP A 151 -13.20 -4.80 4.91
N PRO A 152 -12.65 -5.09 3.72
CA PRO A 152 -11.26 -5.50 3.58
C PRO A 152 -10.35 -4.29 3.41
N ASN A 153 -9.13 -4.41 3.92
CA ASN A 153 -8.01 -3.56 3.54
C ASN A 153 -7.27 -4.14 2.33
N PRO A 154 -6.44 -3.36 1.63
CA PRO A 154 -5.57 -3.90 0.58
C PRO A 154 -4.74 -5.10 1.04
N PRO A 155 -4.62 -6.17 0.25
CA PRO A 155 -3.92 -7.40 0.64
C PRO A 155 -2.40 -7.28 0.54
N ILE A 156 -1.81 -6.32 1.24
CA ILE A 156 -0.36 -6.01 1.18
C ILE A 156 0.49 -6.86 2.14
N GLY A 157 -0.09 -7.87 2.74
CA GLY A 157 0.62 -8.72 3.69
C GLY A 157 1.78 -9.51 3.10
N ALA A 158 1.65 -9.98 1.87
CA ALA A 158 2.73 -10.66 1.16
C ALA A 158 3.86 -9.69 0.82
N TRP A 159 3.53 -8.47 0.39
CA TRP A 159 4.50 -7.39 0.19
C TRP A 159 5.29 -7.11 1.48
N ALA A 160 4.60 -6.91 2.60
CA ALA A 160 5.26 -6.59 3.86
C ALA A 160 6.20 -7.73 4.33
N ALA A 161 5.75 -8.99 4.27
CA ALA A 161 6.56 -10.14 4.65
C ALA A 161 7.82 -10.26 3.76
N LEU A 162 7.67 -10.08 2.46
CA LEU A 162 8.77 -10.09 1.50
C LEU A 162 9.75 -8.94 1.79
N ARG A 163 9.25 -7.72 2.03
CA ARG A 163 10.11 -6.54 2.28
C ARG A 163 10.86 -6.66 3.60
N VAL A 164 10.22 -7.13 4.67
CA VAL A 164 10.89 -7.40 5.96
C VAL A 164 12.04 -8.40 5.77
N PHE A 165 11.79 -9.50 5.04
CA PHE A 165 12.81 -10.49 4.70
C PHE A 165 13.97 -9.89 3.87
N GLN A 166 13.65 -9.09 2.85
CA GLN A 166 14.64 -8.50 1.95
C GLN A 166 15.51 -7.45 2.65
N ILE A 167 14.92 -6.63 3.53
CA ILE A 167 15.65 -5.63 4.33
C ILE A 167 16.60 -6.35 5.28
N GLU A 168 16.13 -7.36 6.03
CA GLU A 168 17.00 -8.13 6.93
C GLU A 168 18.14 -8.83 6.16
N ARG A 169 17.83 -9.45 5.01
CA ARG A 169 18.86 -10.08 4.15
C ARG A 169 19.90 -9.08 3.66
N HIS A 170 19.47 -7.88 3.28
CA HIS A 170 20.39 -6.84 2.83
C HIS A 170 21.29 -6.32 3.95
N ASP A 171 20.71 -6.05 5.12
CA ASP A 171 21.42 -5.40 6.23
C ASP A 171 22.29 -6.38 7.04
N ARG A 172 21.92 -7.68 7.07
CA ARG A 172 22.62 -8.73 7.83
C ARG A 172 23.35 -9.77 6.98
N GLY A 173 23.24 -9.67 5.66
CA GLY A 173 23.86 -10.61 4.72
C GLY A 173 23.12 -11.95 4.57
N SER A 174 22.10 -12.23 5.41
CA SER A 174 21.27 -13.44 5.35
C SER A 174 19.83 -13.14 5.71
N GLY A 175 18.88 -13.72 4.97
CA GLY A 175 17.44 -13.62 5.26
C GLY A 175 16.94 -14.78 6.12
N ASP A 176 15.89 -14.54 6.91
CA ASP A 176 15.22 -15.53 7.74
C ASP A 176 14.22 -16.36 6.91
N LEU A 177 14.70 -17.43 6.26
CA LEU A 177 13.85 -18.35 5.48
C LEU A 177 12.77 -19.04 6.35
N PRO A 178 13.03 -19.49 7.60
CA PRO A 178 11.98 -19.97 8.50
C PRO A 178 10.83 -18.98 8.67
N TYR A 179 11.12 -17.70 8.83
CA TYR A 179 10.09 -16.65 8.89
C TYR A 179 9.29 -16.57 7.58
N LEU A 180 9.98 -16.49 6.44
CA LEU A 180 9.33 -16.36 5.13
C LEU A 180 8.44 -17.57 4.83
N ARG A 181 8.89 -18.77 5.20
CA ARG A 181 8.15 -20.03 5.11
C ARG A 181 6.89 -20.04 6.00
N ALA A 182 7.02 -19.53 7.23
CA ALA A 182 5.90 -19.38 8.15
C ALA A 182 4.88 -18.34 7.64
N ALA A 183 5.36 -17.24 7.04
CA ALA A 183 4.52 -16.23 6.42
C ALA A 183 3.75 -16.83 5.23
N MET A 184 4.44 -17.55 4.32
CA MET A 184 3.82 -18.17 3.14
C MET A 184 2.64 -19.06 3.50
N ARG A 185 2.79 -19.94 4.51
CA ARG A 185 1.70 -20.83 4.96
C ARG A 185 0.44 -20.10 5.39
N LYS A 186 0.56 -18.90 5.97
CA LYS A 186 -0.60 -18.09 6.38
C LYS A 186 -1.14 -17.25 5.23
N LEU A 187 -0.26 -16.73 4.40
CA LEU A 187 -0.62 -15.92 3.24
C LEU A 187 -1.37 -16.71 2.17
N ILE A 188 -1.08 -18.01 1.99
CA ILE A 188 -1.86 -18.89 1.10
C ILE A 188 -3.30 -19.00 1.55
N LEU A 189 -3.57 -19.07 2.85
CA LEU A 189 -4.94 -19.12 3.37
C LEU A 189 -5.67 -17.79 3.14
N GLU A 190 -4.99 -16.68 3.38
CA GLU A 190 -5.52 -15.33 3.09
C GLU A 190 -5.76 -15.15 1.58
N TYR A 191 -4.83 -15.62 0.74
CA TYR A 191 -4.99 -15.62 -0.71
C TYR A 191 -6.22 -16.41 -1.15
N GLY A 192 -6.44 -17.60 -0.57
CA GLY A 192 -7.62 -18.42 -0.86
C GLY A 192 -8.92 -17.69 -0.53
N TRP A 193 -8.97 -16.94 0.57
CA TRP A 193 -10.11 -16.10 0.90
C TRP A 193 -10.33 -15.00 -0.16
N TRP A 194 -9.28 -14.30 -0.53
CA TRP A 194 -9.34 -13.24 -1.55
C TRP A 194 -9.76 -13.78 -2.92
N ALA A 195 -9.18 -14.88 -3.37
CA ALA A 195 -9.49 -15.51 -4.65
C ALA A 195 -10.95 -16.00 -4.75
N ASN A 196 -11.58 -16.30 -3.61
CA ASN A 196 -13.00 -16.72 -3.53
C ASN A 196 -13.94 -15.56 -3.20
N ARG A 197 -13.41 -14.34 -3.01
CA ARG A 197 -14.23 -13.18 -2.73
C ARG A 197 -14.55 -12.43 -4.03
N ASN A 198 -15.84 -12.42 -4.36
CA ASN A 198 -16.43 -11.45 -5.26
C ASN A 198 -15.83 -11.26 -6.65
N ASP A 199 -16.09 -12.23 -7.41
CA ASP A 199 -16.33 -12.02 -8.83
C ASP A 199 -17.77 -12.50 -9.09
N ARG A 200 -18.75 -11.60 -8.91
CA ARG A 200 -20.18 -11.95 -9.07
C ARG A 200 -20.50 -12.44 -10.47
N SER A 201 -19.75 -11.97 -11.43
CA SER A 201 -19.94 -12.27 -12.85
C SER A 201 -19.09 -13.45 -13.33
N GLY A 202 -18.10 -13.90 -12.57
CA GLY A 202 -17.14 -14.94 -12.94
C GLY A 202 -16.16 -14.50 -14.04
N ASP A 203 -15.84 -13.20 -14.12
CA ASP A 203 -15.01 -12.61 -15.17
C ASP A 203 -13.64 -12.10 -14.68
N ASN A 204 -13.29 -12.44 -13.44
CA ASN A 204 -12.05 -12.08 -12.73
C ASN A 204 -11.88 -10.57 -12.48
N VAL A 205 -12.95 -9.80 -12.38
CA VAL A 205 -12.94 -8.43 -11.86
C VAL A 205 -13.36 -8.44 -10.40
N PHE A 206 -12.47 -8.01 -9.51
CA PHE A 206 -12.71 -8.08 -8.06
C PHE A 206 -13.34 -6.80 -7.53
N GLU A 207 -14.51 -6.92 -6.94
CA GLU A 207 -15.14 -5.86 -6.19
C GLU A 207 -14.44 -5.75 -4.82
N GLY A 208 -13.54 -4.80 -4.67
CA GLY A 208 -12.81 -4.61 -3.40
C GLY A 208 -13.64 -3.91 -2.33
N GLY A 209 -14.63 -3.13 -2.71
CA GLY A 209 -15.42 -2.29 -1.82
C GLY A 209 -14.59 -1.14 -1.25
N PHE A 210 -14.47 -1.07 0.07
CA PHE A 210 -13.78 -0.01 0.80
C PHE A 210 -12.29 0.12 0.43
N LEU A 211 -11.50 -0.94 0.57
CA LEU A 211 -10.06 -1.00 0.28
C LEU A 211 -9.21 0.13 0.87
N GLY A 212 -9.60 0.67 2.04
CA GLY A 212 -8.84 1.71 2.73
C GLY A 212 -8.80 3.08 2.05
N LEU A 213 -9.56 3.29 0.97
CA LEU A 213 -9.61 4.54 0.21
C LEU A 213 -10.96 5.25 0.44
N ASP A 214 -11.17 5.79 1.62
CA ASP A 214 -12.46 6.20 2.18
C ASP A 214 -13.39 6.93 1.18
N ASN A 215 -13.04 8.14 0.79
CA ASN A 215 -13.89 8.99 -0.05
C ASN A 215 -13.44 9.11 -1.51
N ILE A 216 -12.64 8.15 -2.01
CA ILE A 216 -11.99 8.23 -3.33
C ILE A 216 -12.97 8.23 -4.51
N GLY A 217 -14.09 7.54 -4.38
CA GLY A 217 -15.07 7.38 -5.45
C GLY A 217 -16.11 8.52 -5.51
N VAL A 218 -16.85 8.59 -6.61
CA VAL A 218 -18.05 9.42 -6.75
C VAL A 218 -19.23 8.86 -5.96
N PHE A 219 -19.27 7.52 -5.78
CA PHE A 219 -20.23 6.78 -5.00
C PHE A 219 -19.54 5.92 -3.94
N ASP A 220 -20.31 5.43 -2.95
CA ASP A 220 -19.83 4.42 -2.01
C ASP A 220 -19.66 3.07 -2.72
N ARG A 221 -18.41 2.66 -2.92
CA ARG A 221 -18.04 1.46 -3.67
C ARG A 221 -18.41 0.13 -2.98
N ARG A 222 -18.88 0.16 -1.73
CA ARG A 222 -19.23 -1.06 -0.96
C ARG A 222 -20.52 -1.69 -1.39
N TYR A 223 -21.44 -0.91 -1.94
CA TYR A 223 -22.82 -1.33 -2.19
C TYR A 223 -23.23 -1.05 -3.63
N PRO A 224 -24.15 -1.87 -4.19
CA PRO A 224 -24.84 -1.50 -5.43
C PRO A 224 -25.59 -0.17 -5.26
N LEU A 225 -25.73 0.58 -6.35
CA LEU A 225 -26.56 1.77 -6.39
C LEU A 225 -28.04 1.42 -6.25
N SER A 226 -28.90 2.42 -6.07
CA SER A 226 -30.35 2.22 -5.84
C SER A 226 -31.09 1.53 -7.01
N ASP A 227 -30.58 1.67 -8.24
CA ASP A 227 -31.08 0.98 -9.43
C ASP A 227 -30.50 -0.44 -9.60
N GLY A 228 -29.62 -0.86 -8.69
CA GLY A 228 -28.94 -2.16 -8.72
C GLY A 228 -27.68 -2.20 -9.58
N SER A 229 -27.23 -1.07 -10.12
CA SER A 229 -25.92 -0.96 -10.79
C SER A 229 -24.78 -1.21 -9.80
N VAL A 230 -23.68 -1.82 -10.27
CA VAL A 230 -22.50 -2.15 -9.46
C VAL A 230 -21.25 -1.52 -10.03
N ILE A 231 -20.27 -1.27 -9.16
CA ILE A 231 -18.98 -0.72 -9.55
C ILE A 231 -17.95 -1.85 -9.62
N GLU A 232 -17.45 -2.11 -10.82
CA GLU A 232 -16.37 -3.05 -11.10
C GLU A 232 -15.03 -2.32 -10.94
N GLN A 233 -14.31 -2.64 -9.87
CA GLN A 233 -13.17 -1.84 -9.42
C GLN A 233 -11.86 -2.21 -10.12
N CYS A 234 -11.18 -1.23 -10.70
CA CYS A 234 -9.84 -1.43 -11.26
C CYS A 234 -8.78 -1.65 -10.17
N ASP A 235 -8.88 -0.94 -9.05
CA ASP A 235 -7.95 -1.09 -7.93
C ASP A 235 -8.10 -2.43 -7.21
N GLY A 236 -9.32 -2.93 -6.99
CA GLY A 236 -9.57 -4.24 -6.38
C GLY A 236 -8.87 -5.36 -7.13
N THR A 237 -9.03 -5.39 -8.44
CA THR A 237 -8.39 -6.36 -9.33
C THR A 237 -6.85 -6.18 -9.37
N ALA A 238 -6.38 -4.94 -9.39
CA ALA A 238 -4.95 -4.64 -9.40
C ALA A 238 -4.26 -5.03 -8.07
N TRP A 239 -4.92 -4.86 -6.93
CA TRP A 239 -4.42 -5.35 -5.64
C TRP A 239 -4.28 -6.87 -5.61
N MET A 240 -5.21 -7.61 -6.23
CA MET A 240 -5.10 -9.05 -6.39
C MET A 240 -3.91 -9.46 -7.27
N ALA A 241 -3.67 -8.71 -8.35
CA ALA A 241 -2.50 -8.92 -9.20
C ALA A 241 -1.19 -8.66 -8.45
N MET A 242 -1.12 -7.59 -7.65
CA MET A 242 0.05 -7.31 -6.79
C MET A 242 0.26 -8.42 -5.75
N LEU A 243 -0.81 -8.90 -5.11
CA LEU A 243 -0.74 -10.02 -4.16
C LEU A 243 -0.18 -11.28 -4.81
N SER A 244 -0.68 -11.64 -6.01
CA SER A 244 -0.20 -12.80 -6.77
C SER A 244 1.29 -12.68 -7.08
N LEU A 245 1.77 -11.51 -7.51
CA LEU A 245 3.19 -11.28 -7.81
C LEU A 245 4.08 -11.32 -6.55
N ASN A 246 3.64 -10.76 -5.44
CA ASN A 246 4.41 -10.83 -4.20
C ASN A 246 4.50 -12.27 -3.66
N LEU A 247 3.42 -13.05 -3.78
CA LEU A 247 3.43 -14.47 -3.45
C LEU A 247 4.31 -15.28 -4.42
N LEU A 248 4.31 -14.93 -5.70
CA LEU A 248 5.24 -15.49 -6.68
C LEU A 248 6.70 -15.23 -6.27
N GLU A 249 7.05 -14.00 -5.93
CA GLU A 249 8.41 -13.65 -5.47
C GLU A 249 8.81 -14.48 -4.24
N ILE A 250 7.92 -14.67 -3.26
CA ILE A 250 8.17 -15.50 -2.07
C ILE A 250 8.33 -16.98 -2.47
N ALA A 251 7.44 -17.51 -3.31
CA ALA A 251 7.51 -18.90 -3.76
C ALA A 251 8.81 -19.20 -4.51
N VAL A 252 9.26 -18.29 -5.37
CA VAL A 252 10.54 -18.38 -6.09
C VAL A 252 11.72 -18.40 -5.12
N ILE A 253 11.72 -17.55 -4.08
CA ILE A 253 12.79 -17.56 -3.06
C ILE A 253 12.81 -18.90 -2.32
N LEU A 254 11.66 -19.41 -1.91
CA LEU A 254 11.56 -20.65 -1.14
C LEU A 254 11.87 -21.89 -1.98
N SER A 255 11.50 -21.90 -3.26
CA SER A 255 11.74 -23.03 -4.17
C SER A 255 13.22 -23.34 -4.42
N ALA A 256 14.10 -22.40 -4.10
CA ALA A 256 15.55 -22.62 -4.17
C ALA A 256 16.04 -23.69 -3.16
N GLU A 257 15.34 -23.86 -2.03
CA GLU A 257 15.65 -24.89 -1.03
C GLU A 257 14.61 -26.01 -1.00
N GLU A 258 13.35 -25.71 -1.29
CA GLU A 258 12.21 -26.63 -1.18
C GLU A 258 11.44 -26.64 -2.51
N PRO A 259 11.73 -27.60 -3.42
CA PRO A 259 11.17 -27.65 -4.77
C PRO A 259 9.63 -27.67 -4.86
N GLU A 260 8.94 -28.10 -3.80
CA GLU A 260 7.46 -28.10 -3.72
C GLU A 260 6.83 -26.72 -3.83
N TYR A 261 7.57 -25.65 -3.55
CA TYR A 261 7.06 -24.28 -3.76
C TYR A 261 6.94 -23.89 -5.24
N LYS A 262 7.45 -24.71 -6.16
CA LYS A 262 7.28 -24.47 -7.61
C LYS A 262 5.82 -24.53 -8.04
N ASP A 263 5.06 -25.48 -7.52
CA ASP A 263 3.63 -25.62 -7.83
C ASP A 263 2.86 -24.36 -7.45
N LEU A 264 3.22 -23.72 -6.33
CA LEU A 264 2.65 -22.45 -5.90
C LEU A 264 3.07 -21.30 -6.82
N ALA A 265 4.33 -21.26 -7.23
CA ALA A 265 4.82 -20.27 -8.18
C ALA A 265 4.06 -20.36 -9.52
N GLU A 266 3.85 -21.58 -10.04
CA GLU A 266 3.04 -21.83 -11.25
C GLU A 266 1.62 -21.30 -11.08
N ARG A 267 0.97 -21.57 -9.95
CA ARG A 267 -0.36 -21.09 -9.63
C ARG A 267 -0.42 -19.56 -9.67
N PHE A 268 0.54 -18.87 -9.03
CA PHE A 268 0.52 -17.41 -8.97
C PHE A 268 0.84 -16.74 -10.31
N VAL A 269 1.67 -17.37 -11.15
CA VAL A 269 1.87 -16.91 -12.55
C VAL A 269 0.55 -17.00 -13.32
N TYR A 270 -0.16 -18.10 -13.20
CA TYR A 270 -1.44 -18.30 -13.88
C TYR A 270 -2.49 -17.28 -13.44
N ASP A 271 -2.68 -17.12 -12.11
CA ASP A 271 -3.66 -16.19 -11.57
C ASP A 271 -3.32 -14.74 -11.97
N PHE A 272 -2.04 -14.37 -11.89
CA PHE A 272 -1.59 -13.04 -12.34
C PHE A 272 -1.87 -12.79 -13.82
N ALA A 273 -1.60 -13.78 -14.68
CA ALA A 273 -1.84 -13.65 -16.12
C ALA A 273 -3.33 -13.43 -16.43
N GLN A 274 -4.22 -14.11 -15.72
CA GLN A 274 -5.67 -13.89 -15.85
C GLN A 274 -6.07 -12.48 -15.45
N LEU A 275 -5.62 -12.01 -14.26
CA LEU A 275 -5.94 -10.68 -13.77
C LEU A 275 -5.42 -9.57 -14.70
N ALA A 276 -4.20 -9.74 -15.19
CA ALA A 276 -3.60 -8.77 -16.11
C ALA A 276 -4.32 -8.73 -17.46
N SER A 277 -4.73 -9.89 -17.98
CA SER A 277 -5.56 -9.95 -19.18
C SER A 277 -6.91 -9.25 -18.96
N THR A 278 -7.54 -9.49 -17.82
CA THR A 278 -8.85 -8.93 -17.48
C THR A 278 -8.87 -7.40 -17.50
N LEU A 279 -7.86 -6.74 -16.93
CA LEU A 279 -7.81 -5.28 -16.89
C LEU A 279 -7.48 -4.62 -18.24
N ASN A 280 -6.79 -5.35 -19.14
CA ASN A 280 -6.22 -4.78 -20.35
C ASN A 280 -6.90 -5.21 -21.66
N THR A 281 -7.78 -6.21 -21.64
CA THR A 281 -8.40 -6.73 -22.87
C THR A 281 -9.91 -6.71 -22.77
N ASP A 282 -10.57 -6.46 -23.89
CA ASP A 282 -11.99 -6.74 -24.04
C ASP A 282 -12.21 -8.26 -23.93
N ALA A 283 -13.39 -8.66 -23.52
CA ALA A 283 -13.68 -10.04 -23.12
C ALA A 283 -13.18 -11.12 -24.06
N VAL A 284 -12.81 -12.24 -23.45
CA VAL A 284 -12.57 -13.49 -24.16
C VAL A 284 -13.88 -14.01 -24.75
N ILE A 285 -13.95 -14.04 -26.07
CA ILE A 285 -15.01 -14.71 -26.79
C ILE A 285 -14.60 -16.19 -26.89
N ASN A 286 -15.24 -17.05 -26.11
CA ASN A 286 -15.33 -18.45 -26.44
C ASN A 286 -16.58 -18.63 -27.32
N GLU A 287 -16.44 -19.14 -28.53
CA GLU A 287 -17.57 -19.36 -29.45
C GLU A 287 -18.67 -20.29 -28.87
N THR A 288 -18.32 -21.06 -27.86
CA THR A 288 -19.22 -21.97 -27.14
C THR A 288 -19.73 -21.41 -25.80
N ALA A 289 -19.08 -20.39 -25.24
CA ALA A 289 -19.52 -19.71 -24.03
C ALA A 289 -20.05 -18.32 -24.39
N LYS A 290 -21.18 -17.97 -23.83
CA LYS A 290 -21.74 -16.61 -23.96
C LYS A 290 -20.67 -15.58 -23.55
N VAL A 291 -20.60 -14.47 -24.25
CA VAL A 291 -19.77 -13.30 -23.90
C VAL A 291 -19.86 -13.06 -22.40
N MET A 292 -18.75 -13.20 -21.71
CA MET A 292 -18.75 -13.00 -20.26
C MET A 292 -18.58 -11.52 -19.89
N ARG A 293 -17.85 -10.73 -20.69
CA ARG A 293 -17.60 -9.31 -20.44
C ARG A 293 -17.33 -8.56 -21.75
N SER A 294 -17.88 -7.34 -21.87
CA SER A 294 -17.74 -6.48 -23.06
C SER A 294 -16.92 -5.21 -22.80
N TYR A 295 -16.21 -5.13 -21.68
CA TYR A 295 -15.40 -3.97 -21.29
C TYR A 295 -14.07 -4.40 -20.68
N ARG A 296 -13.14 -3.45 -20.61
CA ARG A 296 -11.88 -3.50 -19.86
C ARG A 296 -11.80 -2.27 -18.95
N ASN A 297 -10.93 -2.28 -17.97
CA ASN A 297 -10.76 -1.10 -17.10
C ASN A 297 -9.82 -0.05 -17.72
N TRP A 298 -9.01 -0.42 -18.71
CA TRP A 298 -8.18 0.51 -19.46
C TRP A 298 -9.00 1.28 -20.49
N ASP A 299 -9.08 2.61 -20.34
CA ASP A 299 -9.65 3.51 -21.36
C ASP A 299 -8.57 3.92 -22.37
N GLU A 300 -8.71 3.44 -23.60
CA GLU A 300 -7.74 3.72 -24.68
C GLU A 300 -7.74 5.20 -25.08
N GLN A 301 -8.86 5.89 -24.95
CA GLN A 301 -8.96 7.29 -25.31
C GLN A 301 -8.15 8.15 -24.33
N ASP A 302 -8.41 8.00 -23.03
CA ASP A 302 -7.75 8.80 -22.01
C ASP A 302 -6.35 8.26 -21.65
N GLY A 303 -6.09 6.96 -21.86
CA GLY A 303 -4.83 6.33 -21.43
C GLY A 303 -4.71 6.18 -19.92
N PHE A 304 -5.80 5.78 -19.30
CA PHE A 304 -5.89 5.63 -17.85
C PHE A 304 -6.76 4.44 -17.48
N TYR A 305 -6.57 3.87 -16.28
CA TYR A 305 -7.46 2.84 -15.74
C TYR A 305 -8.59 3.48 -14.96
N TYR A 306 -9.81 3.00 -15.19
CA TYR A 306 -11.01 3.48 -14.52
C TYR A 306 -11.83 2.34 -13.94
N ASP A 307 -12.55 2.62 -12.87
CA ASP A 307 -13.68 1.81 -12.45
C ASP A 307 -14.77 1.86 -13.52
N VAL A 308 -15.53 0.79 -13.62
CA VAL A 308 -16.64 0.66 -14.56
C VAL A 308 -17.93 0.50 -13.78
N ILE A 309 -18.96 1.30 -14.13
CA ILE A 309 -20.31 1.06 -13.64
C ILE A 309 -21.02 0.10 -14.59
N LYS A 310 -21.55 -0.99 -14.07
CA LYS A 310 -22.25 -2.04 -14.81
C LYS A 310 -23.70 -2.11 -14.38
N ARG A 311 -24.60 -1.98 -15.33
CA ARG A 311 -26.04 -1.99 -15.12
C ARG A 311 -26.62 -3.39 -15.22
N GLN A 312 -27.83 -3.57 -14.72
CA GLN A 312 -28.52 -4.87 -14.74
C GLN A 312 -28.83 -5.37 -16.16
N ASP A 313 -28.98 -4.47 -17.14
CA ASP A 313 -29.18 -4.81 -18.56
C ASP A 313 -27.89 -5.21 -19.28
N GLY A 314 -26.75 -5.15 -18.59
CA GLY A 314 -25.42 -5.44 -19.13
C GLY A 314 -24.75 -4.26 -19.82
N SER A 315 -25.39 -3.09 -19.92
CA SER A 315 -24.73 -1.86 -20.35
C SER A 315 -23.75 -1.36 -19.28
N TRP A 316 -22.77 -0.57 -19.71
CA TRP A 316 -21.70 -0.10 -18.82
C TRP A 316 -21.16 1.27 -19.27
N ASP A 317 -20.53 1.96 -18.32
CA ASP A 317 -19.77 3.20 -18.56
C ASP A 317 -18.52 3.26 -17.70
N TYR A 318 -17.51 4.03 -18.13
CA TYR A 318 -16.36 4.37 -17.29
C TYR A 318 -16.73 5.47 -16.28
N LEU A 319 -16.32 5.26 -15.04
CA LEU A 319 -16.24 6.33 -14.04
C LEU A 319 -14.90 7.04 -14.22
N ARG A 320 -14.84 8.04 -15.12
CA ARG A 320 -13.61 8.74 -15.53
C ARG A 320 -13.07 9.69 -14.46
N SER A 321 -12.88 9.17 -13.25
CA SER A 321 -12.26 9.90 -12.16
C SER A 321 -10.77 9.58 -12.07
N ARG A 322 -9.90 10.50 -12.49
CA ARG A 322 -8.45 10.33 -12.37
C ARG A 322 -8.04 10.44 -10.90
N SER A 323 -7.90 9.29 -10.26
CA SER A 323 -7.49 9.12 -8.87
C SER A 323 -6.45 8.01 -8.75
N ILE A 324 -5.88 7.83 -7.55
CA ILE A 324 -4.93 6.74 -7.31
C ILE A 324 -5.54 5.35 -7.51
N SER A 325 -6.88 5.19 -7.48
CA SER A 325 -7.51 3.90 -7.86
C SER A 325 -7.03 3.44 -9.23
N GLY A 326 -6.98 4.34 -10.22
CA GLY A 326 -6.44 4.06 -11.55
C GLY A 326 -4.91 3.97 -11.62
N LEU A 327 -4.19 4.29 -10.56
CA LEU A 327 -2.73 4.16 -10.45
C LEU A 327 -2.31 2.88 -9.70
N ILE A 328 -3.20 2.23 -8.96
CA ILE A 328 -2.91 0.96 -8.27
C ILE A 328 -2.39 -0.12 -9.26
N PRO A 329 -2.85 -0.21 -10.52
CA PRO A 329 -2.27 -1.13 -11.50
C PRO A 329 -0.74 -1.05 -11.65
N LEU A 330 -0.13 0.12 -11.45
CA LEU A 330 1.32 0.32 -11.49
C LEU A 330 2.06 -0.48 -10.39
N LEU A 331 1.38 -0.79 -9.28
CA LEU A 331 1.95 -1.48 -8.13
C LEU A 331 2.11 -2.99 -8.36
N ALA A 332 1.36 -3.55 -9.31
CA ALA A 332 1.43 -4.96 -9.68
C ALA A 332 2.58 -5.21 -10.66
N VAL A 333 3.80 -5.20 -10.14
CA VAL A 333 5.03 -5.40 -10.90
C VAL A 333 6.06 -6.21 -10.10
N ALA A 334 6.71 -7.18 -10.75
CA ALA A 334 7.84 -7.95 -10.23
C ALA A 334 8.93 -8.06 -11.30
N SER A 335 10.19 -7.94 -10.89
CA SER A 335 11.35 -8.07 -11.77
C SER A 335 12.33 -9.11 -11.19
N PHE A 336 12.66 -10.13 -11.97
CA PHE A 336 13.55 -11.22 -11.60
C PHE A 336 14.84 -11.14 -12.40
N ASP A 337 15.98 -11.39 -11.75
CA ASP A 337 17.26 -11.57 -12.41
C ASP A 337 17.43 -13.00 -12.95
N VAL A 338 18.41 -13.17 -13.86
CA VAL A 338 18.73 -14.47 -14.50
C VAL A 338 19.01 -15.55 -13.46
N ASP A 339 19.81 -15.24 -12.43
CA ASP A 339 20.20 -16.20 -11.40
C ASP A 339 18.97 -16.71 -10.62
N THR A 340 18.04 -15.81 -10.33
CA THR A 340 16.78 -16.14 -9.67
C THR A 340 15.91 -17.01 -10.55
N VAL A 341 15.80 -16.70 -11.85
CA VAL A 341 14.98 -17.49 -12.80
C VAL A 341 15.64 -18.83 -13.10
N GLN A 342 16.97 -18.91 -13.24
CA GLN A 342 17.67 -20.17 -13.47
C GLN A 342 17.54 -21.16 -12.31
N ARG A 343 17.47 -20.66 -11.07
CA ARG A 343 17.15 -21.52 -9.91
C ARG A 343 15.75 -22.13 -10.00
N VAL A 344 14.90 -21.52 -10.81
CA VAL A 344 13.51 -21.93 -11.05
C VAL A 344 13.35 -22.36 -12.53
N GLU A 345 14.42 -22.92 -13.13
CA GLU A 345 14.48 -23.34 -14.56
C GLU A 345 13.32 -24.21 -15.04
N SER A 346 12.52 -24.74 -14.13
CA SER A 346 11.28 -25.42 -14.46
C SER A 346 10.05 -24.50 -14.55
N LEU A 347 10.15 -23.20 -14.18
CA LEU A 347 9.12 -22.21 -14.46
C LEU A 347 9.22 -21.74 -15.92
N ASP A 348 9.02 -22.68 -16.86
CA ASP A 348 8.74 -22.30 -18.23
C ASP A 348 7.33 -21.68 -18.26
N VAL A 349 7.31 -20.34 -18.07
CA VAL A 349 6.07 -19.53 -18.08
C VAL A 349 5.26 -19.82 -19.35
N ASN A 350 5.92 -20.05 -20.47
CA ASN A 350 5.26 -20.38 -21.73
C ASN A 350 4.63 -21.77 -21.67
N SER A 351 5.29 -22.75 -21.07
CA SER A 351 4.74 -24.08 -20.86
C SER A 351 3.57 -24.09 -19.88
N ILE A 352 3.68 -23.34 -18.76
CA ILE A 352 2.63 -23.20 -17.75
C ILE A 352 1.38 -22.55 -18.36
N LEU A 353 1.55 -21.50 -19.12
CA LEU A 353 0.44 -20.74 -19.69
C LEU A 353 -0.12 -21.38 -20.98
N ARG A 354 0.68 -22.18 -21.71
CA ARG A 354 0.32 -22.77 -23.01
C ARG A 354 -1.01 -23.56 -23.03
N PRO A 355 -1.32 -24.44 -22.04
CA PRO A 355 -2.60 -25.15 -22.02
C PRO A 355 -3.81 -24.24 -21.82
N TYR A 356 -3.61 -23.11 -21.16
CA TYR A 356 -4.66 -22.16 -20.77
C TYR A 356 -4.81 -21.02 -21.79
N LEU A 357 -3.71 -20.68 -22.48
CA LEU A 357 -3.68 -19.66 -23.53
C LEU A 357 -4.53 -20.05 -24.73
N ALA A 358 -4.66 -21.35 -25.00
CA ALA A 358 -5.40 -21.86 -26.15
C ALA A 358 -6.92 -21.70 -26.01
N GLU A 359 -7.45 -21.60 -24.79
CA GLU A 359 -8.90 -21.71 -24.57
C GLU A 359 -9.53 -20.52 -23.83
N ARG A 360 -8.81 -19.72 -23.04
CA ARG A 360 -9.42 -18.76 -22.09
C ARG A 360 -8.80 -17.38 -21.95
N ILE A 361 -7.58 -17.17 -22.42
CA ILE A 361 -6.87 -15.89 -22.25
C ILE A 361 -6.38 -15.44 -23.62
N CYS A 362 -6.29 -14.14 -23.89
CA CYS A 362 -5.74 -13.62 -25.14
C CYS A 362 -4.27 -14.05 -25.31
N PRO A 363 -3.97 -15.12 -26.08
CA PRO A 363 -2.62 -15.70 -26.19
C PRO A 363 -1.59 -14.68 -26.66
N ASN A 364 -2.02 -13.83 -27.61
CA ASN A 364 -1.18 -12.81 -28.20
C ASN A 364 -0.78 -11.71 -27.21
N TRP A 365 -1.67 -11.36 -26.28
CA TRP A 365 -1.38 -10.31 -25.31
C TRP A 365 -0.33 -10.79 -24.29
N ILE A 366 -0.50 -11.98 -23.74
CA ILE A 366 0.43 -12.55 -22.75
C ILE A 366 1.82 -12.78 -23.35
N SER A 367 1.90 -13.39 -24.54
CA SER A 367 3.19 -13.64 -25.22
C SER A 367 3.92 -12.35 -25.59
N GLN A 368 3.18 -11.24 -25.75
CA GLN A 368 3.76 -9.93 -26.04
C GLN A 368 4.23 -9.18 -24.80
N HIS A 369 3.69 -9.48 -23.61
CA HIS A 369 3.89 -8.64 -22.42
C HIS A 369 4.55 -9.35 -21.24
N PHE A 370 4.61 -10.70 -21.22
CA PHE A 370 5.22 -11.44 -20.11
C PHE A 370 6.50 -12.14 -20.48
N GLY A 371 7.37 -12.26 -19.46
CA GLY A 371 8.56 -13.09 -19.54
C GLY A 371 9.60 -12.65 -20.58
N ARG A 372 9.51 -11.41 -21.07
CA ARG A 372 10.54 -10.88 -21.96
C ARG A 372 11.79 -10.56 -21.17
N TRP A 373 12.91 -10.95 -21.73
CA TRP A 373 14.23 -10.62 -21.21
C TRP A 373 14.71 -9.27 -21.74
N ASN A 374 15.14 -8.42 -20.84
CA ASN A 374 15.94 -7.24 -21.13
C ASN A 374 17.25 -7.36 -20.36
N ASN A 375 18.34 -7.58 -21.08
CA ASN A 375 19.65 -7.93 -20.52
C ASN A 375 19.56 -9.19 -19.64
N ASP A 376 19.75 -9.02 -18.32
CA ASP A 376 19.77 -10.09 -17.32
C ASP A 376 18.48 -10.18 -16.50
N ARG A 377 17.38 -9.50 -16.93
CA ARG A 377 16.13 -9.42 -16.15
C ARG A 377 14.89 -9.76 -16.97
N THR A 378 13.92 -10.35 -16.29
CA THR A 378 12.55 -10.50 -16.81
C THR A 378 11.58 -9.67 -15.96
N LEU A 379 10.49 -9.23 -16.58
CA LEU A 379 9.47 -8.41 -15.96
C LEU A 379 8.10 -9.09 -16.04
N PHE A 380 7.41 -9.11 -14.91
CA PHE A 380 5.97 -9.35 -14.82
C PHE A 380 5.31 -8.05 -14.40
N SER A 381 4.48 -7.49 -15.24
CA SER A 381 3.77 -6.24 -14.96
C SER A 381 2.33 -6.32 -15.45
N LEU A 382 1.40 -5.85 -14.65
CA LEU A 382 0.02 -5.67 -15.06
C LEU A 382 -0.09 -4.60 -16.14
N VAL A 383 0.75 -3.56 -16.06
CA VAL A 383 0.74 -2.41 -16.96
C VAL A 383 1.76 -2.62 -18.07
N PRO A 384 1.33 -2.77 -19.36
CA PRO A 384 2.23 -2.84 -20.51
C PRO A 384 3.01 -1.54 -20.71
N GLU A 385 4.14 -1.58 -21.43
CA GLU A 385 4.99 -0.41 -21.66
C GLU A 385 4.25 0.78 -22.25
N SER A 386 3.37 0.52 -23.22
CA SER A 386 2.57 1.59 -23.87
C SER A 386 1.63 2.29 -22.90
N HIS A 387 0.99 1.54 -22.00
CA HIS A 387 0.12 2.10 -20.96
C HIS A 387 0.95 2.79 -19.87
N LEU A 388 2.10 2.22 -19.50
CA LEU A 388 3.01 2.81 -18.52
C LEU A 388 3.42 4.22 -18.92
N ARG A 389 3.79 4.45 -20.18
CA ARG A 389 4.15 5.79 -20.69
C ARG A 389 3.03 6.79 -20.50
N ARG A 390 1.82 6.43 -20.93
CA ARG A 390 0.64 7.30 -20.87
C ARG A 390 0.23 7.65 -19.43
N ILE A 391 0.26 6.65 -18.52
CA ILE A 391 -0.08 6.90 -17.11
C ILE A 391 0.96 7.78 -16.43
N LEU A 392 2.26 7.56 -16.69
CA LEU A 392 3.32 8.35 -16.08
C LEU A 392 3.33 9.79 -16.53
N GLU A 393 2.81 10.11 -17.72
CA GLU A 393 2.59 11.50 -18.15
C GLU A 393 1.62 12.23 -17.20
N TYR A 394 0.56 11.56 -16.72
CA TYR A 394 -0.34 12.11 -15.70
C TYR A 394 0.31 12.15 -14.32
N VAL A 395 1.00 11.06 -13.92
CA VAL A 395 1.63 10.96 -12.59
C VAL A 395 2.65 12.07 -12.37
N PHE A 396 3.40 12.45 -13.42
CA PHE A 396 4.45 13.45 -13.34
C PHE A 396 4.04 14.82 -13.88
N ASP A 397 2.76 15.03 -14.15
CA ASP A 397 2.20 16.33 -14.49
C ASP A 397 1.81 17.11 -13.23
N GLU A 398 2.33 18.35 -13.08
CA GLU A 398 2.08 19.22 -11.94
C GLU A 398 0.64 19.75 -11.90
N ASP A 399 -0.03 19.83 -13.07
CA ASP A 399 -1.44 20.16 -13.16
C ASP A 399 -2.36 18.96 -12.87
N GLU A 400 -1.81 17.77 -12.76
CA GLU A 400 -2.52 16.52 -12.44
C GLU A 400 -2.09 16.00 -11.05
N PHE A 401 -1.21 14.99 -11.02
CA PHE A 401 -0.89 14.30 -9.78
C PHE A 401 0.39 14.79 -9.10
N LEU A 402 1.37 15.31 -9.82
CA LEU A 402 2.65 15.69 -9.22
C LEU A 402 2.52 16.98 -8.41
N SER A 403 2.95 16.92 -7.15
CA SER A 403 3.07 18.10 -6.29
C SER A 403 4.52 18.30 -5.83
N PRO A 404 4.88 19.46 -5.28
CA PRO A 404 6.19 19.63 -4.63
C PRO A 404 6.45 18.62 -3.51
N ASN A 405 5.42 17.98 -2.97
CA ASN A 405 5.45 17.14 -1.78
C ASN A 405 5.24 15.64 -2.08
N GLY A 406 5.08 15.25 -3.34
CA GLY A 406 4.82 13.87 -3.77
C GLY A 406 3.66 13.76 -4.76
N VAL A 407 3.08 12.57 -4.92
CA VAL A 407 1.94 12.30 -5.81
C VAL A 407 0.64 12.43 -5.04
N ARG A 408 -0.26 13.27 -5.55
CA ARG A 408 -1.61 13.51 -5.01
C ARG A 408 -2.51 12.28 -5.17
N SER A 409 -3.46 12.11 -4.29
CA SER A 409 -4.44 11.00 -4.36
C SER A 409 -5.55 11.21 -5.41
N LEU A 410 -5.79 12.44 -5.82
CA LEU A 410 -6.72 12.81 -6.89
C LEU A 410 -6.07 13.87 -7.77
N SER A 411 -6.36 13.83 -9.08
CA SER A 411 -5.88 14.83 -10.03
C SER A 411 -6.37 16.23 -9.67
N LYS A 412 -5.44 17.19 -9.76
CA LYS A 412 -5.72 18.60 -9.47
C LYS A 412 -6.66 19.26 -10.47
N VAL A 413 -6.83 18.71 -11.68
CA VAL A 413 -7.77 19.24 -12.67
C VAL A 413 -9.21 19.34 -12.16
N TYR A 414 -9.57 18.56 -11.14
CA TYR A 414 -10.88 18.60 -10.49
C TYR A 414 -11.05 19.74 -9.48
N GLU A 415 -10.06 20.62 -9.32
CA GLU A 415 -10.19 21.87 -8.58
C GLU A 415 -11.11 22.86 -9.33
N GLU A 416 -10.84 23.05 -10.62
CA GLU A 416 -11.61 23.95 -11.48
C GLU A 416 -12.80 23.24 -12.16
N ASN A 417 -12.67 21.94 -12.44
CA ASN A 417 -13.65 21.15 -13.20
C ASN A 417 -14.02 19.87 -12.43
N PRO A 418 -14.84 19.94 -11.38
CA PRO A 418 -15.27 18.76 -10.63
C PRO A 418 -15.93 17.71 -11.53
N TYR A 419 -15.56 16.44 -11.34
CA TYR A 419 -16.15 15.34 -12.08
C TYR A 419 -17.51 14.97 -11.48
N THR A 420 -18.55 14.96 -12.32
CA THR A 420 -19.91 14.58 -11.90
C THR A 420 -20.39 13.41 -12.76
N PHE A 421 -20.98 12.41 -12.12
CA PHE A 421 -21.60 11.27 -12.79
C PHE A 421 -23.02 11.06 -12.25
N CYS A 422 -23.96 10.78 -13.17
CA CYS A 422 -25.37 10.52 -12.85
C CYS A 422 -25.69 9.08 -13.22
N GLU A 423 -26.26 8.32 -12.30
CA GLU A 423 -26.78 6.97 -12.53
C GLU A 423 -28.16 6.83 -11.89
N GLY A 424 -29.17 6.57 -12.71
CA GLY A 424 -30.55 6.58 -12.22
C GLY A 424 -30.93 7.90 -11.58
N GLU A 425 -31.35 7.86 -10.32
CA GLU A 425 -31.67 9.04 -9.51
C GLU A 425 -30.49 9.55 -8.68
N GLU A 426 -29.37 8.82 -8.69
CA GLU A 426 -28.17 9.18 -7.91
C GLU A 426 -27.22 10.06 -8.72
N THR A 427 -26.71 11.08 -8.09
CA THR A 427 -25.67 11.96 -8.66
C THR A 427 -24.51 12.07 -7.69
N GLY A 428 -23.33 11.66 -8.14
CA GLY A 428 -22.08 11.79 -7.38
C GLY A 428 -21.17 12.85 -7.98
N THR A 429 -20.50 13.63 -7.13
CA THR A 429 -19.53 14.63 -7.55
C THR A 429 -18.20 14.42 -6.84
N LEU A 430 -17.12 14.48 -7.60
CA LEU A 430 -15.74 14.36 -7.14
C LEU A 430 -15.01 15.67 -7.45
N ALA A 431 -14.63 16.41 -6.40
CA ALA A 431 -13.87 17.63 -6.49
C ALA A 431 -12.51 17.47 -5.80
N TYR A 432 -11.49 18.15 -6.30
CA TYR A 432 -10.18 18.20 -5.64
C TYR A 432 -10.28 18.95 -4.32
N SER A 433 -9.75 18.34 -3.27
CA SER A 433 -9.67 18.91 -1.93
C SER A 433 -8.33 18.51 -1.30
N PRO A 434 -7.34 19.40 -1.28
CA PRO A 434 -5.98 19.05 -0.89
C PRO A 434 -5.75 18.88 0.62
N ALA A 435 -6.73 19.19 1.47
CA ALA A 435 -6.67 19.19 2.94
C ALA A 435 -7.65 18.19 3.55
N ASP A 436 -8.44 18.63 4.54
CA ASP A 436 -9.45 17.81 5.20
C ASP A 436 -10.59 17.41 4.27
N SER A 437 -11.30 16.34 4.61
CA SER A 437 -12.40 15.83 3.81
C SER A 437 -13.56 16.83 3.74
N PRO A 438 -14.05 17.18 2.54
CA PRO A 438 -15.22 18.03 2.38
C PRO A 438 -16.54 17.26 2.53
N VAL A 439 -16.49 15.94 2.68
CA VAL A 439 -17.66 15.04 2.73
C VAL A 439 -17.60 14.12 3.94
N ALA A 440 -18.76 13.78 4.48
CA ALA A 440 -18.88 12.91 5.66
C ALA A 440 -18.82 11.39 5.31
N MET A 441 -18.44 11.02 4.10
CA MET A 441 -18.29 9.63 3.71
C MET A 441 -17.27 8.96 4.64
N PHE A 442 -17.59 7.79 5.18
CA PHE A 442 -16.78 7.08 6.18
C PHE A 442 -16.40 7.92 7.42
N GLY A 443 -17.29 8.84 7.83
CA GLY A 443 -17.06 9.69 9.01
C GLY A 443 -16.29 10.98 8.74
N GLY A 444 -15.68 11.13 7.57
CA GLY A 444 -14.93 12.33 7.19
C GLY A 444 -13.56 12.48 7.85
N ASN A 445 -13.01 11.43 8.44
CA ASN A 445 -11.74 11.48 9.18
C ASN A 445 -10.51 11.44 8.28
N SER A 446 -10.64 10.88 7.08
CA SER A 446 -9.55 10.83 6.10
C SER A 446 -10.02 11.32 4.74
N ASN A 447 -9.08 11.85 3.96
CA ASN A 447 -9.38 12.43 2.66
C ASN A 447 -8.46 11.85 1.57
N TRP A 448 -9.07 11.20 0.58
CA TRP A 448 -8.39 10.66 -0.60
C TRP A 448 -8.68 11.47 -1.87
N ARG A 449 -9.13 12.73 -1.72
CA ARG A 449 -9.49 13.61 -2.84
C ARG A 449 -8.49 14.75 -3.05
N GLY A 450 -7.17 14.44 -2.95
CA GLY A 450 -6.13 15.42 -3.25
C GLY A 450 -4.87 15.36 -2.39
N PRO A 451 -4.93 14.98 -1.11
CA PRO A 451 -3.74 14.92 -0.27
C PRO A 451 -2.67 13.94 -0.77
N VAL A 452 -1.44 14.13 -0.28
CA VAL A 452 -0.32 13.22 -0.46
C VAL A 452 -0.30 12.19 0.66
N TRP A 453 -0.36 10.92 0.31
CA TRP A 453 -0.35 9.78 1.21
C TRP A 453 0.96 9.01 1.10
N MET A 454 1.67 8.88 2.23
CA MET A 454 2.97 8.20 2.30
C MET A 454 2.90 6.73 1.82
N PRO A 455 1.89 5.93 2.24
CA PRO A 455 1.77 4.52 1.83
C PRO A 455 1.75 4.32 0.33
N PHE A 456 0.86 5.02 -0.37
CA PHE A 456 0.74 4.92 -1.82
C PHE A 456 2.03 5.38 -2.51
N ASN A 457 2.56 6.54 -2.11
CA ASN A 457 3.77 7.10 -2.70
C ASN A 457 4.98 6.15 -2.53
N PHE A 458 5.11 5.50 -1.38
CA PHE A 458 6.18 4.54 -1.16
C PHE A 458 6.06 3.31 -2.06
N LEU A 459 4.86 2.74 -2.19
CA LEU A 459 4.62 1.61 -3.10
C LEU A 459 4.87 1.99 -4.57
N LEU A 460 4.50 3.20 -4.98
CA LEU A 460 4.78 3.71 -6.31
C LEU A 460 6.28 3.85 -6.57
N ILE A 461 7.04 4.40 -5.60
CA ILE A 461 8.51 4.48 -5.66
C ILE A 461 9.11 3.09 -5.87
N GLU A 462 8.71 2.09 -5.09
CA GLU A 462 9.21 0.72 -5.25
C GLU A 462 8.87 0.13 -6.63
N SER A 463 7.69 0.44 -7.17
CA SER A 463 7.27 0.02 -8.50
C SER A 463 8.13 0.66 -9.59
N LEU A 464 8.37 1.97 -9.51
CA LEU A 464 9.27 2.68 -10.42
C LEU A 464 10.70 2.12 -10.36
N GLN A 465 11.18 1.74 -9.17
CA GLN A 465 12.48 1.07 -9.02
C GLN A 465 12.51 -0.31 -9.69
N LYS A 466 11.44 -1.10 -9.58
CA LYS A 466 11.33 -2.40 -10.27
C LYS A 466 11.32 -2.22 -11.80
N PHE A 467 10.54 -1.29 -12.31
CA PHE A 467 10.55 -0.91 -13.73
C PHE A 467 11.91 -0.36 -14.16
N GLY A 468 12.51 0.53 -13.37
CA GLY A 468 13.83 1.11 -13.66
C GLY A 468 14.95 0.07 -13.74
N ARG A 469 14.92 -0.96 -12.87
CA ARG A 469 15.87 -2.07 -12.95
C ARG A 469 15.73 -2.90 -14.23
N TYR A 470 14.52 -3.05 -14.74
CA TYR A 470 14.26 -3.80 -15.97
C TYR A 470 14.59 -2.98 -17.21
N TYR A 471 14.06 -1.76 -17.30
CA TYR A 471 14.22 -0.94 -18.51
C TYR A 471 15.57 -0.22 -18.59
N GLY A 472 16.17 0.13 -17.44
CA GLY A 472 17.37 0.95 -17.42
C GLY A 472 17.19 2.25 -18.21
N ASP A 473 18.20 2.61 -19.00
CA ASP A 473 18.18 3.81 -19.85
C ASP A 473 17.34 3.69 -21.13
N THR A 474 16.79 2.52 -21.43
CA THR A 474 15.96 2.32 -22.63
C THR A 474 14.57 2.93 -22.49
N PHE A 475 14.10 3.16 -21.26
CA PHE A 475 12.86 3.83 -20.95
C PHE A 475 13.13 5.12 -20.18
N LYS A 476 12.88 6.24 -20.82
CA LYS A 476 12.91 7.56 -20.17
C LYS A 476 11.54 8.20 -20.19
N ILE A 477 11.28 9.00 -19.16
CA ILE A 477 10.07 9.78 -19.01
C ILE A 477 10.43 11.24 -18.72
N GLU A 478 9.62 12.16 -19.16
CA GLU A 478 9.79 13.58 -18.87
C GLU A 478 9.34 13.86 -17.42
N PHE A 479 10.20 14.48 -16.63
CA PHE A 479 9.95 14.74 -15.22
C PHE A 479 10.40 16.16 -14.81
N PRO A 480 9.48 17.05 -14.38
CA PRO A 480 8.03 16.95 -14.56
C PRO A 480 7.60 16.86 -16.03
N THR A 481 6.41 16.38 -16.31
CA THR A 481 5.83 16.35 -17.65
C THR A 481 5.84 17.75 -18.27
N ARG A 482 6.23 17.88 -19.54
CA ARG A 482 6.40 19.16 -20.29
C ARG A 482 7.60 20.02 -19.85
N SER A 483 8.51 19.50 -19.04
CA SER A 483 9.72 20.22 -18.59
C SER A 483 10.89 20.16 -19.58
N GLY A 484 10.89 19.21 -20.52
CA GLY A 484 12.03 18.89 -21.38
C GLY A 484 13.12 18.05 -20.68
N ASN A 485 12.96 17.71 -19.41
CA ASN A 485 13.92 16.92 -18.63
C ASN A 485 13.57 15.43 -18.66
N TRP A 486 14.33 14.63 -19.41
CA TRP A 486 14.09 13.19 -19.62
C TRP A 486 14.99 12.37 -18.71
N ILE A 487 14.41 11.65 -17.76
CA ILE A 487 15.12 10.84 -16.77
C ILE A 487 14.67 9.37 -16.82
N SER A 488 15.47 8.48 -16.22
CA SER A 488 15.08 7.07 -16.05
C SER A 488 13.98 6.92 -15.00
N LEU A 489 13.29 5.76 -15.00
CA LEU A 489 12.29 5.48 -13.95
C LEU A 489 12.92 5.33 -12.57
N TRP A 490 14.18 4.90 -12.52
CA TRP A 490 14.95 4.88 -11.27
C TRP A 490 15.16 6.30 -10.73
N ASP A 491 15.62 7.23 -11.57
CA ASP A 491 15.83 8.63 -11.17
C ASP A 491 14.51 9.30 -10.80
N ALA A 492 13.43 9.02 -11.51
CA ALA A 492 12.08 9.51 -11.15
C ALA A 492 11.66 9.04 -9.75
N SER A 493 11.98 7.79 -9.38
CA SER A 493 11.74 7.29 -8.02
C SER A 493 12.51 8.07 -6.96
N LEU A 494 13.76 8.41 -7.24
CA LEU A 494 14.60 9.22 -6.32
C LEU A 494 14.08 10.65 -6.19
N GLU A 495 13.58 11.24 -7.27
CA GLU A 495 12.96 12.58 -7.21
C GLU A 495 11.69 12.59 -6.35
N LEU A 496 10.86 11.53 -6.42
CA LEU A 496 9.71 11.38 -5.51
C LEU A 496 10.16 11.19 -4.06
N GLU A 497 11.19 10.36 -3.80
CA GLU A 497 11.75 10.22 -2.45
C GLU A 497 12.24 11.56 -1.88
N LYS A 498 12.93 12.37 -2.69
CA LYS A 498 13.40 13.70 -2.27
C LYS A 498 12.25 14.62 -1.89
N ARG A 499 11.14 14.61 -2.67
CA ARG A 499 9.93 15.41 -2.38
C ARG A 499 9.29 14.99 -1.06
N LEU A 500 9.14 13.69 -0.81
CA LEU A 500 8.53 13.16 0.41
C LEU A 500 9.40 13.41 1.65
N VAL A 501 10.71 13.21 1.54
CA VAL A 501 11.64 13.55 2.63
C VAL A 501 11.67 15.06 2.86
N GLY A 502 11.51 15.84 1.80
CA GLY A 502 11.42 17.30 1.84
C GLY A 502 10.32 17.84 2.75
N LEU A 503 9.22 17.08 2.94
CA LEU A 503 8.17 17.42 3.91
C LEU A 503 8.73 17.71 5.31
N PHE A 504 9.77 16.98 5.72
CA PHE A 504 10.36 17.03 7.06
C PHE A 504 11.63 17.87 7.14
N ARG A 505 12.31 18.13 6.00
CA ARG A 505 13.51 18.96 5.98
C ARG A 505 13.16 20.44 6.07
N ARG A 506 14.07 21.23 6.61
CA ARG A 506 13.95 22.69 6.58
C ARG A 506 14.25 23.20 5.18
N GLY A 507 13.34 24.03 4.67
CA GLY A 507 13.53 24.77 3.44
C GLY A 507 14.56 25.90 3.60
N GLU A 508 14.83 26.63 2.52
CA GLU A 508 15.72 27.81 2.54
C GLU A 508 15.24 28.90 3.49
N ASP A 509 13.93 28.99 3.72
CA ASP A 509 13.30 29.88 4.69
C ASP A 509 13.41 29.39 6.15
N GLY A 510 14.03 28.24 6.38
CA GLY A 510 14.18 27.58 7.68
C GLY A 510 12.91 26.87 8.19
N ARG A 511 11.84 26.83 7.40
CA ARG A 511 10.55 26.22 7.75
C ARG A 511 10.47 24.76 7.27
N ARG A 512 9.67 23.97 7.98
CA ARG A 512 9.35 22.59 7.57
C ARG A 512 7.95 22.57 6.95
N PRO A 513 7.75 22.03 5.74
CA PRO A 513 6.44 21.98 5.10
C PRO A 513 5.36 21.35 5.98
N PHE A 514 5.65 20.21 6.66
CA PHE A 514 4.64 19.52 7.47
C PHE A 514 4.08 20.35 8.63
N ASN A 515 4.82 21.32 9.15
CA ASN A 515 4.33 22.24 10.19
C ASN A 515 3.38 23.31 9.65
N GLY A 516 3.27 23.45 8.32
CA GLY A 516 2.37 24.44 7.70
C GLY A 516 2.60 25.86 8.20
N ALA A 517 1.50 26.56 8.52
CA ALA A 517 1.52 27.94 9.00
C ALA A 517 1.63 28.07 10.54
N VAL A 518 1.85 26.98 11.28
CA VAL A 518 1.89 27.00 12.75
C VAL A 518 3.22 27.55 13.23
N GLU A 519 3.26 28.84 13.57
CA GLU A 519 4.50 29.55 13.99
C GLU A 519 5.16 28.92 15.22
N LEU A 520 4.38 28.40 16.17
CA LEU A 520 4.89 27.68 17.33
C LEU A 520 5.79 26.50 16.91
N PHE A 521 5.33 25.67 15.97
CA PHE A 521 6.07 24.50 15.52
C PHE A 521 7.23 24.85 14.57
N GLN A 522 7.18 26.02 13.95
CA GLN A 522 8.26 26.48 13.08
C GLN A 522 9.42 27.10 13.84
N ASN A 523 9.15 27.92 14.86
CA ASN A 523 10.12 28.87 15.40
C ASN A 523 10.44 28.71 16.89
N ASP A 524 9.50 28.17 17.69
CA ASP A 524 9.71 28.06 19.13
C ASP A 524 10.83 27.06 19.45
N PRO A 525 11.84 27.41 20.27
CA PRO A 525 12.99 26.56 20.55
C PRO A 525 12.63 25.23 21.25
N HIS A 526 11.45 25.13 21.89
CA HIS A 526 11.00 23.90 22.55
C HIS A 526 10.19 23.00 21.61
N TRP A 527 9.66 23.53 20.50
CA TRP A 527 8.76 22.80 19.59
C TRP A 527 9.35 22.53 18.22
N LYS A 528 10.18 23.41 17.68
CA LYS A 528 10.66 23.38 16.28
C LYS A 528 11.40 22.09 15.88
N ASP A 529 11.93 21.35 16.83
CA ASP A 529 12.69 20.10 16.60
C ASP A 529 11.92 18.85 17.09
N LEU A 530 10.64 19.02 17.48
CA LEU A 530 9.71 17.93 17.76
C LEU A 530 8.92 17.62 16.49
N LEU A 531 9.33 16.59 15.75
CA LEU A 531 8.72 16.25 14.47
C LEU A 531 7.49 15.37 14.70
N LEU A 532 6.36 15.78 14.09
CA LEU A 532 5.13 15.01 14.01
C LEU A 532 5.09 14.25 12.66
N PHE A 533 4.48 13.08 12.68
CA PHE A 533 4.35 12.22 11.49
C PHE A 533 2.86 12.06 11.19
N ASN A 534 2.30 13.08 10.53
CA ASN A 534 0.89 13.13 10.23
C ASN A 534 0.43 11.98 9.32
N GLU A 535 -0.84 11.69 9.36
CA GLU A 535 -1.48 10.60 8.61
C GLU A 535 -1.34 10.81 7.10
N TYR A 536 -1.58 12.04 6.64
CA TYR A 536 -1.39 12.49 5.25
C TYR A 536 -1.01 13.97 5.22
N PHE A 537 -0.72 14.48 4.04
CA PHE A 537 -0.19 15.83 3.87
C PHE A 537 -0.99 16.58 2.82
N HIS A 538 -1.17 17.86 3.04
CA HIS A 538 -1.86 18.76 2.11
C HIS A 538 -1.23 18.67 0.72
N GLY A 539 -2.07 18.44 -0.30
CA GLY A 539 -1.63 18.16 -1.67
C GLY A 539 -0.75 19.24 -2.32
N ASP A 540 -0.89 20.50 -1.91
CA ASP A 540 -0.16 21.60 -2.54
C ASP A 540 0.96 22.18 -1.66
N ASN A 541 0.73 22.39 -0.36
CA ASN A 541 1.69 23.06 0.53
C ASN A 541 2.43 22.12 1.49
N GLY A 542 2.05 20.84 1.54
CA GLY A 542 2.73 19.82 2.35
C GLY A 542 2.45 19.87 3.85
N SER A 543 1.53 20.73 4.34
CA SER A 543 1.19 20.76 5.76
C SER A 543 0.56 19.43 6.20
N GLY A 544 0.88 19.00 7.42
CA GLY A 544 0.35 17.77 7.98
C GLY A 544 -1.15 17.87 8.25
N VAL A 545 -1.90 16.83 7.89
CA VAL A 545 -3.37 16.72 8.01
C VAL A 545 -3.72 15.34 8.57
N GLY A 546 -4.97 15.13 8.93
CA GLY A 546 -5.45 13.90 9.55
C GLY A 546 -4.92 13.69 10.95
N ALA A 547 -4.76 12.43 11.37
CA ALA A 547 -4.17 12.11 12.66
C ALA A 547 -2.77 12.71 12.79
N SER A 548 -2.52 13.42 13.89
CA SER A 548 -1.29 14.21 14.05
C SER A 548 -0.05 13.35 14.27
N HIS A 549 -0.20 12.09 14.64
CA HIS A 549 0.91 11.18 14.90
C HIS A 549 0.65 9.76 14.42
N GLN A 550 0.47 9.61 13.11
CA GLN A 550 0.46 8.32 12.42
C GLN A 550 1.91 7.90 12.07
N THR A 551 2.72 7.69 13.08
CA THR A 551 4.15 7.37 12.90
C THR A 551 4.37 6.08 12.11
N GLY A 552 3.39 5.19 12.07
CA GLY A 552 3.53 3.89 11.42
C GLY A 552 3.87 3.98 9.94
N TRP A 553 2.92 4.32 9.10
CA TRP A 553 3.19 4.39 7.66
C TRP A 553 3.98 5.63 7.24
N THR A 554 3.85 6.75 7.95
CA THR A 554 4.63 7.95 7.67
C THR A 554 6.09 7.80 8.10
N ALA A 555 6.38 7.00 9.14
CA ALA A 555 7.73 6.66 9.56
C ALA A 555 8.54 5.91 8.49
N ILE A 556 7.91 5.42 7.42
CA ILE A 556 8.63 4.81 6.29
C ILE A 556 9.61 5.80 5.60
N VAL A 557 9.51 7.10 5.90
CA VAL A 557 10.49 8.13 5.50
C VAL A 557 11.91 7.76 5.92
N LEU A 558 12.09 7.04 7.04
CA LEU A 558 13.43 6.56 7.45
C LEU A 558 14.07 5.62 6.41
N LYS A 559 13.25 4.82 5.71
CA LYS A 559 13.71 3.96 4.63
C LYS A 559 14.11 4.76 3.40
N MET A 560 13.35 5.80 3.05
CA MET A 560 13.69 6.73 1.95
C MET A 560 14.99 7.47 2.23
N LEU A 561 15.19 8.00 3.45
CA LEU A 561 16.45 8.61 3.86
C LEU A 561 17.66 7.68 3.68
N THR A 562 17.48 6.41 4.07
CA THR A 562 18.53 5.39 3.91
C THR A 562 18.83 5.13 2.43
N GLN A 563 17.83 5.08 1.56
CA GLN A 563 17.98 4.85 0.13
C GLN A 563 18.68 6.04 -0.55
N LEU A 564 18.22 7.25 -0.30
CA LEU A 564 18.82 8.48 -0.83
C LEU A 564 20.29 8.62 -0.43
N GLN A 565 20.64 8.33 0.82
CA GLN A 565 22.01 8.40 1.29
C GLN A 565 22.91 7.37 0.59
N ARG A 566 22.43 6.14 0.42
CA ARG A 566 23.19 5.09 -0.29
C ARG A 566 23.45 5.48 -1.75
N TYR A 567 22.44 6.02 -2.42
CA TYR A 567 22.60 6.47 -3.80
C TYR A 567 23.61 7.62 -3.95
N ASN A 568 23.58 8.60 -3.05
CA ASN A 568 24.53 9.72 -3.06
C ASN A 568 25.98 9.30 -2.74
N SER A 569 26.17 8.08 -2.21
CA SER A 569 27.48 7.54 -1.83
C SER A 569 28.09 6.62 -2.91
N MET A 570 27.32 6.29 -3.97
CA MET A 570 27.77 5.54 -5.15
C MET A 570 28.32 6.46 -6.21
#